data_c859aa433133ea099a15e2ba863f1e79
#
_entry.id   c859aa433133ea099a15e2ba863f1e79
#
_cell.length_a   1.000
_cell.length_b   1.000
_cell.length_c   1.000
_cell.angle_alpha   90.00
_cell.angle_beta   90.00
_cell.angle_gamma   90.00
#
_symmetry.space_group_name_H-M   'P 1'
#
loop_
_entity.id
_entity.type
_entity.pdbx_description
1 polymer ?
#
loop_
_entity_poly.entity_id
_entity_poly.type
_entity_poly.pdbx_seq_one_letter_code
_entity_poly.pdbx_strand_id
1 'polypeptide(L)'
;MADYALLPQFAWIFLWGGVVVFSFMGWGWLAQRVSTGNPPTSDWGLAAGWGMAVATVFGGVTAFVHLVSAVSIVLFVIAGALYGTIVLWQRQTQVPTVTRGLRWALALAALGLLARCAAHVHYEAMSCTDDYVAYFAYVERLLQTGTLIEPFGWRRLAAYGGHTYLQALIVAVGTMENAYLMDRGLSVVVWFGLILGHFRRTGPIRPLHVVVAALVTVIIPVPVMNSASHITGIVLLVTLFRTLTQLGDHKPLARDTVWLTALVVAGAATLRPQFAVAAALTVTIYWLLARPEGADWRRHVLALFKVGVLSALLVLPWIVLLQISSGTPFYPLFAGNHQPDFAVFEADIGFGGKLTFVWAFLIDPRVALFLAPLAAIVFRRRQKAATALYLASAVTAVITALSFPSLDVDGLHRYAAPLLTASFSVALAGLIAEILPSDPPTDPGLRRIVRIGDVALWVLLLALLPGALWRDADRLRGRWDHKIAGDALTAAYGNMQAAVPSGRSILVVLDHPFLLDYRRHRIFNVDIPGVASPDPGMPFFQGAVALAEYLKSLEIDFVAYRDFSVASGCLYRRDMWQEQSQDGTDLWREHARYYLDFMKSLETLAADRSTIYSARGLRVIALP
;
A
#
# COMPACT_ATOMS: atom_id res chain seq x y z
N MET A 1 -32.22 1.06 -16.05
CA MET A 1 -31.49 1.99 -16.93
C MET A 1 -30.23 2.36 -16.19
N ALA A 2 -29.06 2.07 -16.75
CA ALA A 2 -27.80 2.48 -16.17
C ALA A 2 -27.77 4.01 -16.06
N ASP A 3 -27.35 4.51 -14.92
CA ASP A 3 -27.37 5.95 -14.63
C ASP A 3 -26.21 6.61 -15.39
N TYR A 4 -26.50 7.09 -16.62
CA TYR A 4 -25.53 7.76 -17.50
C TYR A 4 -24.83 8.96 -16.84
N ALA A 5 -25.31 9.44 -15.69
CA ALA A 5 -24.70 10.50 -14.91
C ALA A 5 -23.33 10.08 -14.29
N LEU A 6 -23.08 8.78 -14.10
CA LEU A 6 -21.82 8.27 -13.54
C LEU A 6 -20.68 8.16 -14.57
N LEU A 7 -21.01 8.10 -15.87
CA LEU A 7 -19.99 7.98 -16.92
C LEU A 7 -19.03 9.18 -16.99
N PRO A 8 -19.47 10.45 -16.87
CA PRO A 8 -18.57 11.59 -16.79
C PRO A 8 -17.64 11.53 -15.57
N GLN A 9 -18.15 11.12 -14.41
CA GLN A 9 -17.34 10.96 -13.19
C GLN A 9 -16.28 9.87 -13.36
N PHE A 10 -16.65 8.72 -13.90
CA PHE A 10 -15.73 7.65 -14.22
C PHE A 10 -14.60 8.13 -15.14
N ALA A 11 -14.95 8.78 -16.26
CA ALA A 11 -13.99 9.31 -17.22
C ALA A 11 -13.07 10.36 -16.59
N TRP A 12 -13.62 11.24 -15.76
CA TRP A 12 -12.85 12.23 -15.02
C TRP A 12 -11.81 11.61 -14.10
N ILE A 13 -12.19 10.65 -13.28
CA ILE A 13 -11.28 9.97 -12.36
C ILE A 13 -10.20 9.18 -13.11
N PHE A 14 -10.59 8.53 -14.22
CA PHE A 14 -9.63 7.83 -15.07
C PHE A 14 -8.56 8.79 -15.65
N LEU A 15 -8.98 9.94 -16.18
CA LEU A 15 -8.09 10.98 -16.69
C LEU A 15 -7.24 11.59 -15.57
N TRP A 16 -7.85 11.87 -14.43
CA TRP A 16 -7.13 12.36 -13.25
C TRP A 16 -6.03 11.39 -12.82
N GLY A 17 -6.28 10.09 -12.83
CA GLY A 17 -5.27 9.08 -12.60
C GLY A 17 -4.05 9.22 -13.52
N GLY A 18 -4.27 9.52 -14.80
CA GLY A 18 -3.21 9.83 -15.76
C GLY A 18 -2.41 11.08 -15.35
N VAL A 19 -3.11 12.14 -14.91
CA VAL A 19 -2.46 13.37 -14.40
C VAL A 19 -1.62 13.08 -13.14
N VAL A 20 -2.10 12.22 -12.23
CA VAL A 20 -1.36 11.82 -11.03
C VAL A 20 -0.06 11.09 -11.41
N VAL A 21 -0.10 10.12 -12.34
CA VAL A 21 1.12 9.44 -12.80
C VAL A 21 2.09 10.44 -13.45
N PHE A 22 1.57 11.36 -14.25
CA PHE A 22 2.39 12.40 -14.87
C PHE A 22 2.98 13.37 -13.84
N SER A 23 2.22 13.70 -12.81
CA SER A 23 2.71 14.48 -11.66
C SER A 23 3.85 13.76 -10.92
N PHE A 24 3.74 12.44 -10.70
CA PHE A 24 4.85 11.67 -10.14
C PHE A 24 6.11 11.76 -11.01
N MET A 25 5.99 11.69 -12.33
CA MET A 25 7.15 11.90 -13.21
C MET A 25 7.79 13.27 -12.99
N GLY A 26 6.98 14.33 -12.90
CA GLY A 26 7.45 15.69 -12.65
C GLY A 26 8.19 15.82 -11.32
N TRP A 27 7.59 15.36 -10.23
CA TRP A 27 8.23 15.37 -8.91
C TRP A 27 9.52 14.55 -8.85
N GLY A 28 9.55 13.40 -9.51
CA GLY A 28 10.76 12.59 -9.58
C GLY A 28 11.87 13.25 -10.39
N TRP A 29 11.56 13.92 -11.49
CA TRP A 29 12.54 14.72 -12.24
C TRP A 29 13.06 15.90 -11.43
N LEU A 30 12.19 16.54 -10.64
CA LEU A 30 12.62 17.60 -9.73
C LEU A 30 13.56 17.06 -8.65
N ALA A 31 13.19 15.95 -8.00
CA ALA A 31 14.02 15.30 -6.99
C ALA A 31 15.40 14.91 -7.55
N GLN A 32 15.44 14.36 -8.77
CA GLN A 32 16.70 14.08 -9.46
C GLN A 32 17.51 15.37 -9.70
N ARG A 33 16.89 16.40 -10.28
CA ARG A 33 17.60 17.65 -10.60
C ARG A 33 18.19 18.32 -9.35
N VAL A 34 17.43 18.33 -8.26
CA VAL A 34 17.90 18.89 -6.97
C VAL A 34 19.07 18.10 -6.40
N SER A 35 19.05 16.77 -6.57
CA SER A 35 20.09 15.89 -6.01
C SER A 35 21.36 15.85 -6.84
N THR A 36 21.25 15.83 -8.18
CA THR A 36 22.38 15.59 -9.10
C THR A 36 22.88 16.86 -9.80
N GLY A 37 22.03 17.88 -9.92
CA GLY A 37 22.26 19.03 -10.81
C GLY A 37 22.20 18.67 -12.31
N ASN A 38 22.09 17.39 -12.65
CA ASN A 38 22.09 16.90 -14.03
C ASN A 38 20.70 17.04 -14.70
N PRO A 39 20.64 17.06 -16.03
CA PRO A 39 19.37 17.02 -16.74
C PRO A 39 18.58 15.76 -16.35
N PRO A 40 17.24 15.87 -16.29
CA PRO A 40 16.37 14.78 -15.88
C PRO A 40 16.54 13.52 -16.74
N THR A 41 16.42 12.34 -16.13
CA THR A 41 16.47 11.06 -16.86
C THR A 41 15.36 10.94 -17.90
N SER A 42 15.63 10.24 -19.00
CA SER A 42 14.58 9.87 -19.96
C SER A 42 13.76 8.64 -19.52
N ASP A 43 14.12 8.03 -18.39
CA ASP A 43 13.41 6.90 -17.79
C ASP A 43 12.21 7.42 -16.98
N TRP A 44 11.06 7.44 -17.61
CA TRP A 44 9.83 7.95 -17.01
C TRP A 44 9.33 7.07 -15.84
N GLY A 45 9.53 5.74 -15.94
CA GLY A 45 9.13 4.83 -14.88
C GLY A 45 9.93 5.07 -13.60
N LEU A 46 11.24 5.27 -13.71
CA LEU A 46 12.10 5.60 -12.58
C LEU A 46 11.78 6.98 -12.00
N ALA A 47 11.52 7.97 -12.86
CA ALA A 47 11.08 9.27 -12.42
C ALA A 47 9.75 9.18 -11.66
N ALA A 48 8.76 8.44 -12.18
CA ALA A 48 7.48 8.25 -11.50
C ALA A 48 7.63 7.53 -10.14
N GLY A 49 8.53 6.54 -10.06
CA GLY A 49 8.85 5.87 -8.79
C GLY A 49 9.47 6.82 -7.74
N TRP A 50 10.40 7.68 -8.13
CA TRP A 50 10.93 8.73 -7.26
C TRP A 50 9.85 9.73 -6.84
N GLY A 51 8.98 10.14 -7.77
CA GLY A 51 7.88 11.05 -7.48
C GLY A 51 6.84 10.44 -6.53
N MET A 52 6.59 9.14 -6.61
CA MET A 52 5.75 8.44 -5.65
C MET A 52 6.38 8.47 -4.24
N ALA A 53 7.71 8.27 -4.14
CA ALA A 53 8.41 8.42 -2.87
C ALA A 53 8.35 9.88 -2.34
N VAL A 54 8.49 10.89 -3.23
CA VAL A 54 8.28 12.31 -2.86
C VAL A 54 6.87 12.50 -2.31
N ALA A 55 5.85 11.96 -2.96
CA ALA A 55 4.46 12.12 -2.54
C ALA A 55 4.22 11.55 -1.13
N THR A 56 4.73 10.34 -0.83
CA THR A 56 4.54 9.74 0.49
C THR A 56 5.25 10.51 1.61
N VAL A 57 6.45 11.05 1.34
CA VAL A 57 7.20 11.89 2.29
C VAL A 57 6.52 13.24 2.48
N PHE A 58 6.13 13.90 1.37
CA PHE A 58 5.40 15.17 1.40
C PHE A 58 4.08 15.05 2.16
N GLY A 59 3.36 13.94 1.97
CA GLY A 59 2.15 13.63 2.73
C GLY A 59 2.39 13.62 4.24
N GLY A 60 3.53 13.11 4.70
CA GLY A 60 3.90 13.15 6.12
C GLY A 60 4.10 14.57 6.66
N VAL A 61 4.83 15.39 5.91
CA VAL A 61 5.07 16.79 6.28
C VAL A 61 3.75 17.55 6.36
N THR A 62 2.91 17.46 5.33
CA THR A 62 1.63 18.17 5.26
C THR A 62 0.63 17.67 6.30
N ALA A 63 0.59 16.35 6.57
CA ALA A 63 -0.24 15.79 7.63
C ALA A 63 0.21 16.22 9.03
N PHE A 64 1.52 16.31 9.26
CA PHE A 64 2.08 16.77 10.54
C PHE A 64 1.70 18.23 10.86
N VAL A 65 1.65 19.09 9.85
CA VAL A 65 1.25 20.50 10.01
C VAL A 65 -0.24 20.74 9.74
N HIS A 66 -1.06 19.68 9.69
CA HIS A 66 -2.52 19.73 9.50
C HIS A 66 -2.97 20.42 8.19
N LEU A 67 -2.18 20.31 7.12
CA LEU A 67 -2.45 21.00 5.84
C LEU A 67 -3.00 20.07 4.73
N VAL A 68 -3.19 18.78 5.00
CA VAL A 68 -3.77 17.90 3.99
C VAL A 68 -5.25 18.25 3.77
N SER A 69 -5.61 18.49 2.53
CA SER A 69 -6.97 18.79 2.10
C SER A 69 -7.09 18.48 0.61
N ALA A 70 -8.30 18.41 0.09
CA ALA A 70 -8.51 18.24 -1.36
C ALA A 70 -7.77 19.33 -2.15
N VAL A 71 -7.78 20.59 -1.68
CA VAL A 71 -7.10 21.71 -2.34
C VAL A 71 -5.58 21.51 -2.35
N SER A 72 -4.96 21.21 -1.19
CA SER A 72 -3.51 21.02 -1.10
C SER A 72 -3.03 19.83 -1.95
N ILE A 73 -3.82 18.77 -2.03
CA ILE A 73 -3.58 17.61 -2.87
C ILE A 73 -3.63 17.97 -4.35
N VAL A 74 -4.69 18.67 -4.78
CA VAL A 74 -4.82 19.12 -6.18
C VAL A 74 -3.65 20.03 -6.56
N LEU A 75 -3.27 20.96 -5.70
CA LEU A 75 -2.11 21.83 -5.93
C LEU A 75 -0.81 21.03 -6.05
N PHE A 76 -0.60 20.04 -5.19
CA PHE A 76 0.56 19.14 -5.29
C PHE A 76 0.59 18.41 -6.64
N VAL A 77 -0.53 17.84 -7.07
CA VAL A 77 -0.62 17.11 -8.35
C VAL A 77 -0.39 18.04 -9.53
N ILE A 78 -1.01 19.22 -9.53
CA ILE A 78 -0.84 20.22 -10.61
C ILE A 78 0.61 20.72 -10.66
N ALA A 79 1.24 21.02 -9.54
CA ALA A 79 2.63 21.48 -9.50
C ALA A 79 3.59 20.45 -10.11
N GLY A 80 3.42 19.17 -9.77
CA GLY A 80 4.20 18.09 -10.38
C GLY A 80 3.96 17.97 -11.88
N ALA A 81 2.71 18.03 -12.32
CA ALA A 81 2.35 17.95 -13.73
C ALA A 81 2.90 19.15 -14.54
N LEU A 82 2.83 20.36 -14.01
CA LEU A 82 3.42 21.55 -14.63
C LEU A 82 4.93 21.43 -14.78
N TYR A 83 5.63 20.99 -13.72
CA TYR A 83 7.08 20.76 -13.82
C TYR A 83 7.39 19.67 -14.84
N GLY A 84 6.60 18.60 -14.89
CA GLY A 84 6.71 17.55 -15.90
C GLY A 84 6.56 18.09 -17.32
N THR A 85 5.61 18.99 -17.55
CA THR A 85 5.40 19.67 -18.85
C THR A 85 6.60 20.52 -19.23
N ILE A 86 7.16 21.29 -18.29
CA ILE A 86 8.35 22.11 -18.52
C ILE A 86 9.53 21.22 -18.94
N VAL A 87 9.75 20.09 -18.25
CA VAL A 87 10.83 19.15 -18.59
C VAL A 87 10.63 18.56 -19.97
N LEU A 88 9.42 18.16 -20.34
CA LEU A 88 9.13 17.62 -21.67
C LEU A 88 9.33 18.67 -22.77
N TRP A 89 8.92 19.91 -22.54
CA TRP A 89 9.11 20.99 -23.51
C TRP A 89 10.59 21.31 -23.74
N GLN A 90 11.41 21.30 -22.68
CA GLN A 90 12.86 21.50 -22.80
C GLN A 90 13.58 20.37 -23.53
N ARG A 91 12.98 19.18 -23.59
CA ARG A 91 13.47 18.06 -24.36
C ARG A 91 13.00 18.18 -25.81
N GLN A 92 13.82 18.71 -26.67
CA GLN A 92 13.59 18.57 -28.11
C GLN A 92 13.73 17.08 -28.48
N THR A 93 12.64 16.34 -28.37
CA THR A 93 12.63 14.89 -28.58
C THR A 93 12.64 14.58 -30.06
N GLN A 94 13.77 14.07 -30.55
CA GLN A 94 13.75 13.25 -31.75
C GLN A 94 12.84 12.04 -31.44
N VAL A 95 11.70 11.95 -32.11
CA VAL A 95 10.79 10.81 -31.99
C VAL A 95 11.56 9.58 -32.55
N PRO A 96 11.89 8.61 -31.70
CA PRO A 96 12.60 7.43 -32.17
C PRO A 96 11.74 6.69 -33.20
N THR A 97 12.34 6.18 -34.26
CA THR A 97 11.66 5.33 -35.24
C THR A 97 11.19 4.05 -34.56
N VAL A 98 9.87 3.90 -34.39
CA VAL A 98 9.26 2.75 -33.72
C VAL A 98 8.94 1.69 -34.76
N THR A 99 9.52 0.49 -34.65
CA THR A 99 9.25 -0.63 -35.56
C THR A 99 7.78 -1.07 -35.45
N ARG A 100 7.23 -1.71 -36.51
CA ARG A 100 5.85 -2.20 -36.52
C ARG A 100 5.57 -3.16 -35.35
N GLY A 101 6.49 -4.10 -35.06
CA GLY A 101 6.34 -5.03 -33.94
C GLY A 101 6.33 -4.34 -32.59
N LEU A 102 7.15 -3.30 -32.39
CA LEU A 102 7.18 -2.52 -31.15
C LEU A 102 5.87 -1.72 -30.95
N ARG A 103 5.28 -1.19 -32.04
CA ARG A 103 3.97 -0.52 -31.97
C ARG A 103 2.88 -1.48 -31.49
N TRP A 104 2.82 -2.70 -32.03
CA TRP A 104 1.84 -3.68 -31.58
C TRP A 104 2.05 -4.12 -30.13
N ALA A 105 3.29 -4.35 -29.72
CA ALA A 105 3.60 -4.70 -28.33
C ALA A 105 3.15 -3.59 -27.36
N LEU A 106 3.46 -2.33 -27.68
CA LEU A 106 3.06 -1.17 -26.89
C LEU A 106 1.53 -1.01 -26.87
N ALA A 107 0.84 -1.23 -27.99
CA ALA A 107 -0.63 -1.15 -28.05
C ALA A 107 -1.30 -2.22 -27.18
N LEU A 108 -0.82 -3.47 -27.21
CA LEU A 108 -1.34 -4.56 -26.38
C LEU A 108 -1.05 -4.31 -24.89
N ALA A 109 0.16 -3.85 -24.56
CA ALA A 109 0.49 -3.49 -23.18
C ALA A 109 -0.37 -2.31 -22.68
N ALA A 110 -0.54 -1.28 -23.50
CA ALA A 110 -1.40 -0.14 -23.18
C ALA A 110 -2.86 -0.59 -22.97
N LEU A 111 -3.39 -1.46 -23.83
CA LEU A 111 -4.73 -2.02 -23.67
C LEU A 111 -4.87 -2.75 -22.31
N GLY A 112 -3.91 -3.59 -21.95
CA GLY A 112 -3.90 -4.29 -20.65
C GLY A 112 -3.84 -3.34 -19.46
N LEU A 113 -2.98 -2.31 -19.53
CA LEU A 113 -2.84 -1.31 -18.47
C LEU A 113 -4.10 -0.43 -18.34
N LEU A 114 -4.68 -0.01 -19.47
CA LEU A 114 -5.91 0.78 -19.48
C LEU A 114 -7.09 -0.02 -18.93
N ALA A 115 -7.24 -1.30 -19.35
CA ALA A 115 -8.25 -2.19 -18.80
C ALA A 115 -8.09 -2.38 -17.28
N ARG A 116 -6.86 -2.56 -16.81
CA ARG A 116 -6.54 -2.67 -15.38
C ARG A 116 -6.92 -1.41 -14.62
N CYS A 117 -6.55 -0.23 -15.12
CA CYS A 117 -6.94 1.04 -14.50
C CYS A 117 -8.46 1.19 -14.49
N ALA A 118 -9.13 0.96 -15.62
CA ALA A 118 -10.58 1.06 -15.72
C ALA A 118 -11.31 0.15 -14.74
N ALA A 119 -10.85 -1.11 -14.58
CA ALA A 119 -11.42 -2.08 -13.64
C ALA A 119 -11.32 -1.67 -12.17
N HIS A 120 -10.50 -0.67 -11.84
CA HIS A 120 -10.27 -0.23 -10.47
C HIS A 120 -10.62 1.26 -10.24
N VAL A 121 -11.25 1.92 -11.21
CA VAL A 121 -11.79 3.28 -11.01
C VAL A 121 -12.90 3.26 -9.98
N HIS A 122 -13.87 2.35 -10.12
CA HIS A 122 -14.89 2.07 -9.10
C HIS A 122 -14.73 0.64 -8.61
N TYR A 123 -14.65 0.47 -7.33
CA TYR A 123 -14.43 -0.86 -6.77
C TYR A 123 -15.16 -1.02 -5.43
N GLU A 124 -15.77 -2.18 -5.25
CA GLU A 124 -16.31 -2.61 -3.97
C GLU A 124 -15.21 -2.90 -2.97
N ALA A 125 -15.44 -2.66 -1.67
CA ALA A 125 -14.49 -3.07 -0.65
C ALA A 125 -14.26 -4.59 -0.69
N MET A 126 -12.99 -5.00 -0.68
CA MET A 126 -12.64 -6.42 -0.65
C MET A 126 -12.78 -7.02 0.74
N SER A 127 -12.55 -6.20 1.75
CA SER A 127 -12.68 -6.55 3.15
C SER A 127 -13.49 -5.48 3.86
N CYS A 128 -14.74 -5.78 4.17
CA CYS A 128 -15.57 -4.81 4.86
C CYS A 128 -15.01 -4.47 6.25
N THR A 129 -14.33 -5.40 6.91
CA THR A 129 -13.73 -5.20 8.23
C THR A 129 -12.51 -4.30 8.16
N ASP A 130 -11.63 -4.48 7.15
CA ASP A 130 -10.41 -3.69 7.00
C ASP A 130 -10.68 -2.35 6.32
N ASP A 131 -11.41 -2.39 5.18
CA ASP A 131 -11.55 -1.24 4.32
C ASP A 131 -12.57 -0.25 4.86
N TYR A 132 -13.79 -0.71 5.20
CA TYR A 132 -14.83 0.19 5.66
C TYR A 132 -14.54 0.77 7.05
N VAL A 133 -14.14 -0.10 7.98
CA VAL A 133 -13.96 0.32 9.38
C VAL A 133 -12.68 1.14 9.58
N ALA A 134 -11.62 0.86 8.81
CA ALA A 134 -10.32 1.48 9.05
C ALA A 134 -9.78 2.27 7.84
N TYR A 135 -9.37 1.61 6.75
CA TYR A 135 -8.56 2.28 5.71
C TYR A 135 -9.29 3.43 5.03
N PHE A 136 -10.57 3.30 4.73
CA PHE A 136 -11.35 4.38 4.13
C PHE A 136 -11.60 5.52 5.12
N ALA A 137 -11.83 5.18 6.40
CA ALA A 137 -11.95 6.17 7.45
C ALA A 137 -10.68 7.00 7.62
N TYR A 138 -9.50 6.39 7.44
CA TYR A 138 -8.22 7.09 7.49
C TYR A 138 -8.07 8.11 6.34
N VAL A 139 -8.50 7.77 5.13
CA VAL A 139 -8.47 8.68 3.98
C VAL A 139 -9.39 9.87 4.21
N GLU A 140 -10.63 9.62 4.64
CA GLU A 140 -11.59 10.69 4.94
C GLU A 140 -11.12 11.59 6.08
N ARG A 141 -10.65 11.00 7.17
CA ARG A 141 -10.08 11.77 8.28
C ARG A 141 -8.93 12.65 7.79
N LEU A 142 -8.00 12.11 7.03
CA LEU A 142 -6.86 12.85 6.51
C LEU A 142 -7.30 14.03 5.65
N LEU A 143 -8.27 13.84 4.74
CA LEU A 143 -8.80 14.90 3.86
C LEU A 143 -9.60 15.96 4.60
N GLN A 144 -10.33 15.56 5.64
CA GLN A 144 -11.21 16.46 6.38
C GLN A 144 -10.51 17.22 7.51
N THR A 145 -9.58 16.58 8.23
CA THR A 145 -8.90 17.17 9.40
C THR A 145 -7.48 17.64 9.13
N GLY A 146 -6.93 17.31 7.96
CA GLY A 146 -5.55 17.62 7.59
C GLY A 146 -4.50 16.69 8.20
N THR A 147 -4.88 15.74 9.05
CA THR A 147 -3.97 14.87 9.81
C THR A 147 -4.53 13.47 10.01
N LEU A 148 -3.71 12.55 10.53
CA LEU A 148 -4.08 11.15 10.77
C LEU A 148 -3.84 10.77 12.23
N ILE A 149 -4.75 11.20 13.10
CA ILE A 149 -4.77 10.86 14.53
C ILE A 149 -5.95 9.93 14.79
N GLU A 150 -5.66 8.65 15.11
CA GLU A 150 -6.66 7.60 15.33
C GLU A 150 -6.23 6.70 16.49
N PRO A 151 -6.50 7.10 17.72
CA PRO A 151 -5.95 6.45 18.92
C PRO A 151 -6.53 5.06 19.19
N PHE A 152 -7.71 4.73 18.65
CA PHE A 152 -8.34 3.42 18.75
C PHE A 152 -8.13 2.54 17.51
N GLY A 153 -7.33 3.00 16.55
CA GLY A 153 -7.07 2.27 15.31
C GLY A 153 -5.95 1.26 15.48
N TRP A 154 -6.27 -0.03 15.62
CA TRP A 154 -5.26 -1.08 15.64
C TRP A 154 -4.51 -1.15 14.29
N ARG A 155 -5.22 -1.05 13.18
CA ARG A 155 -4.59 -1.03 11.84
C ARG A 155 -3.72 0.20 11.62
N ARG A 156 -3.96 1.28 12.39
CA ARG A 156 -3.13 2.48 12.40
C ARG A 156 -1.71 2.20 12.92
N LEU A 157 -1.54 1.29 13.88
CA LEU A 157 -0.24 0.90 14.42
C LEU A 157 0.70 0.38 13.32
N ALA A 158 0.17 -0.39 12.35
CA ALA A 158 0.94 -0.97 11.26
C ALA A 158 0.94 -0.13 9.97
N ALA A 159 0.24 1.01 9.92
CA ALA A 159 0.10 1.87 8.75
C ALA A 159 0.53 3.30 9.06
N TYR A 160 1.75 3.69 8.67
CA TYR A 160 2.30 5.01 9.00
C TYR A 160 1.53 6.17 8.35
N GLY A 161 0.93 5.96 7.18
CA GLY A 161 0.07 6.96 6.51
C GLY A 161 0.47 7.28 5.08
N GLY A 162 1.66 6.89 4.61
CA GLY A 162 2.10 7.18 3.24
C GLY A 162 1.15 6.63 2.18
N HIS A 163 0.62 5.40 2.38
CA HIS A 163 -0.37 4.84 1.46
C HIS A 163 -1.72 5.54 1.53
N THR A 164 -2.17 5.90 2.73
CA THR A 164 -3.38 6.71 2.94
C THR A 164 -3.31 8.03 2.18
N TYR A 165 -2.15 8.70 2.20
CA TYR A 165 -1.93 9.92 1.42
C TYR A 165 -1.98 9.66 -0.09
N LEU A 166 -1.40 8.56 -0.58
CA LEU A 166 -1.48 8.21 -1.99
C LEU A 166 -2.92 7.93 -2.44
N GLN A 167 -3.73 7.24 -1.62
CA GLN A 167 -5.16 7.06 -1.89
C GLN A 167 -5.90 8.39 -1.89
N ALA A 168 -5.56 9.30 -0.97
CA ALA A 168 -6.15 10.62 -0.91
C ALA A 168 -5.89 11.45 -2.18
N LEU A 169 -4.80 11.20 -2.96
CA LEU A 169 -4.58 11.86 -4.26
C LEU A 169 -5.71 11.58 -5.27
N ILE A 170 -6.38 10.44 -5.14
CA ILE A 170 -7.49 10.05 -6.01
C ILE A 170 -8.83 10.49 -5.42
N VAL A 171 -9.04 10.20 -4.13
CA VAL A 171 -10.30 10.46 -3.43
C VAL A 171 -10.58 11.97 -3.30
N ALA A 172 -9.53 12.80 -3.26
CA ALA A 172 -9.68 14.27 -3.16
C ALA A 172 -10.52 14.91 -4.28
N VAL A 173 -10.60 14.29 -5.45
CA VAL A 173 -11.39 14.75 -6.60
C VAL A 173 -12.45 13.73 -7.02
N GLY A 174 -12.53 12.62 -6.33
CA GLY A 174 -13.44 11.50 -6.56
C GLY A 174 -14.24 11.14 -5.32
N THR A 175 -14.47 9.86 -5.17
CA THR A 175 -15.18 9.25 -4.06
C THR A 175 -14.39 8.08 -3.49
N MET A 176 -14.85 7.49 -2.40
CA MET A 176 -14.14 6.38 -1.73
C MET A 176 -14.04 5.11 -2.60
N GLU A 177 -14.99 4.91 -3.52
CA GLU A 177 -14.95 3.83 -4.52
C GLU A 177 -13.70 3.88 -5.40
N ASN A 178 -13.08 5.06 -5.53
CA ASN A 178 -11.92 5.29 -6.37
C ASN A 178 -10.59 4.98 -5.64
N ALA A 179 -10.59 4.72 -4.34
CA ALA A 179 -9.38 4.55 -3.53
C ALA A 179 -8.45 3.44 -4.07
N TYR A 180 -9.01 2.38 -4.63
CA TYR A 180 -8.24 1.26 -5.17
C TYR A 180 -7.48 1.56 -6.46
N LEU A 181 -7.87 2.59 -7.21
CA LEU A 181 -7.20 2.97 -8.45
C LEU A 181 -5.71 3.25 -8.22
N MET A 182 -5.35 3.83 -7.06
CA MET A 182 -3.96 4.15 -6.75
C MET A 182 -3.07 2.91 -6.73
N ASP A 183 -3.41 1.92 -5.89
CA ASP A 183 -2.57 0.72 -5.73
C ASP A 183 -2.68 -0.23 -6.94
N ARG A 184 -3.89 -0.48 -7.43
CA ARG A 184 -4.18 -1.55 -8.39
C ARG A 184 -4.23 -1.13 -9.85
N GLY A 185 -4.30 0.17 -10.10
CA GLY A 185 -4.25 0.76 -11.44
C GLY A 185 -2.95 1.51 -11.66
N LEU A 186 -2.80 2.66 -11.02
CA LEU A 186 -1.68 3.59 -11.29
C LEU A 186 -0.32 3.02 -10.91
N SER A 187 -0.24 2.30 -9.78
CA SER A 187 1.00 1.63 -9.38
C SER A 187 1.42 0.55 -10.38
N VAL A 188 0.47 -0.14 -11.03
CA VAL A 188 0.79 -1.11 -12.10
C VAL A 188 1.41 -0.40 -13.31
N VAL A 189 0.89 0.78 -13.67
CA VAL A 189 1.47 1.59 -14.77
C VAL A 189 2.92 2.00 -14.45
N VAL A 190 3.18 2.47 -13.23
CA VAL A 190 4.53 2.84 -12.80
C VAL A 190 5.45 1.62 -12.75
N TRP A 191 4.97 0.48 -12.25
CA TRP A 191 5.73 -0.78 -12.23
C TRP A 191 6.11 -1.23 -13.65
N PHE A 192 5.16 -1.19 -14.59
CA PHE A 192 5.43 -1.45 -16.01
C PHE A 192 6.56 -0.53 -16.54
N GLY A 193 6.48 0.77 -16.27
CA GLY A 193 7.50 1.74 -16.66
C GLY A 193 8.89 1.44 -16.08
N LEU A 194 8.95 1.00 -14.81
CA LEU A 194 10.19 0.61 -14.14
C LEU A 194 10.84 -0.61 -14.80
N ILE A 195 10.06 -1.64 -15.12
CA ILE A 195 10.57 -2.84 -15.80
C ILE A 195 11.02 -2.50 -17.23
N LEU A 196 10.21 -1.73 -17.96
CA LEU A 196 10.56 -1.30 -19.32
C LEU A 196 11.84 -0.44 -19.34
N GLY A 197 11.97 0.49 -18.39
CA GLY A 197 13.16 1.33 -18.24
C GLY A 197 14.42 0.53 -17.89
N HIS A 198 14.28 -0.63 -17.21
CA HIS A 198 15.41 -1.52 -16.95
C HIS A 198 16.01 -2.06 -18.27
N PHE A 199 15.17 -2.50 -19.18
CA PHE A 199 15.63 -2.97 -20.50
C PHE A 199 16.26 -1.87 -21.34
N ARG A 200 15.74 -0.63 -21.28
CA ARG A 200 16.30 0.51 -22.01
C ARG A 200 17.75 0.82 -21.64
N ARG A 201 18.17 0.46 -20.42
CA ARG A 201 19.55 0.64 -19.96
C ARG A 201 20.53 -0.28 -20.70
N THR A 202 20.07 -1.46 -21.11
CA THR A 202 20.90 -2.46 -21.80
C THR A 202 20.93 -2.28 -23.31
N GLY A 203 20.09 -1.37 -23.85
CA GLY A 203 20.04 -1.06 -25.28
C GLY A 203 18.66 -0.58 -25.75
N PRO A 204 18.42 -0.55 -27.07
CA PRO A 204 17.14 -0.13 -27.63
C PRO A 204 16.00 -1.07 -27.20
N ILE A 205 14.83 -0.50 -26.91
CA ILE A 205 13.66 -1.28 -26.53
C ILE A 205 13.19 -2.11 -27.72
N ARG A 206 13.01 -3.41 -27.50
CA ARG A 206 12.46 -4.36 -28.47
C ARG A 206 11.00 -4.72 -28.10
N PRO A 207 10.22 -5.25 -29.05
CA PRO A 207 8.87 -5.75 -28.76
C PRO A 207 8.84 -6.71 -27.57
N LEU A 208 9.82 -7.61 -27.48
CA LEU A 208 9.94 -8.58 -26.39
C LEU A 208 10.07 -7.95 -25.01
N HIS A 209 10.81 -6.86 -24.87
CA HIS A 209 10.94 -6.17 -23.59
C HIS A 209 9.58 -5.64 -23.08
N VAL A 210 8.73 -5.16 -24.01
CA VAL A 210 7.37 -4.71 -23.71
C VAL A 210 6.48 -5.91 -23.32
N VAL A 211 6.61 -7.02 -24.06
CA VAL A 211 5.88 -8.28 -23.75
C VAL A 211 6.20 -8.76 -22.35
N VAL A 212 7.48 -8.83 -21.99
CA VAL A 212 7.92 -9.25 -20.66
C VAL A 212 7.42 -8.30 -19.58
N ALA A 213 7.54 -7.00 -19.79
CA ALA A 213 7.03 -6.00 -18.85
C ALA A 213 5.52 -6.17 -18.65
N ALA A 214 4.75 -6.40 -19.73
CA ALA A 214 3.31 -6.65 -19.65
C ALA A 214 2.98 -7.97 -18.94
N LEU A 215 3.69 -9.06 -19.24
CA LEU A 215 3.53 -10.34 -18.55
C LEU A 215 3.74 -10.20 -17.04
N VAL A 216 4.81 -9.52 -16.63
CA VAL A 216 5.15 -9.34 -15.22
C VAL A 216 4.12 -8.47 -14.50
N THR A 217 3.61 -7.41 -15.12
CA THR A 217 2.82 -6.40 -14.41
C THR A 217 1.32 -6.57 -14.57
N VAL A 218 0.85 -7.07 -15.72
CA VAL A 218 -0.59 -7.22 -16.01
C VAL A 218 -1.07 -8.65 -15.76
N ILE A 219 -0.23 -9.65 -16.04
CA ILE A 219 -0.63 -11.06 -16.03
C ILE A 219 -0.38 -11.72 -14.67
N ILE A 220 0.76 -11.45 -14.01
CA ILE A 220 1.06 -12.07 -12.71
C ILE A 220 0.05 -11.58 -11.68
N PRO A 221 -0.73 -12.48 -11.07
CA PRO A 221 -1.67 -12.11 -10.03
C PRO A 221 -0.89 -11.74 -8.75
N VAL A 222 -1.13 -10.56 -8.22
CA VAL A 222 -0.68 -10.19 -6.88
C VAL A 222 -1.85 -10.44 -5.92
N PRO A 223 -1.68 -11.26 -4.87
CA PRO A 223 -2.73 -11.47 -3.87
C PRO A 223 -3.07 -10.13 -3.21
N VAL A 224 -4.33 -9.75 -3.29
CA VAL A 224 -4.81 -8.48 -2.72
C VAL A 224 -6.11 -8.76 -1.99
N MET A 225 -6.15 -8.43 -0.68
CA MET A 225 -7.29 -8.73 0.18
C MET A 225 -8.02 -7.47 0.69
N ASN A 226 -7.38 -6.31 0.64
CA ASN A 226 -7.92 -5.04 1.12
C ASN A 226 -7.26 -3.86 0.39
N SER A 227 -7.58 -2.63 0.76
CA SER A 227 -7.04 -1.40 0.15
C SER A 227 -5.63 -1.03 0.61
N ALA A 228 -4.92 -1.91 1.29
CA ALA A 228 -3.56 -1.65 1.72
C ALA A 228 -2.54 -1.65 0.57
N SER A 229 -1.34 -1.11 0.86
CA SER A 229 -0.24 -1.00 -0.11
C SER A 229 0.36 -2.36 -0.47
N HIS A 230 -0.05 -2.93 -1.59
CA HIS A 230 0.53 -4.16 -2.14
C HIS A 230 1.41 -3.84 -3.35
N ILE A 231 0.81 -3.32 -4.43
CA ILE A 231 1.53 -3.00 -5.67
C ILE A 231 2.37 -1.74 -5.50
N THR A 232 1.91 -0.77 -4.72
CA THR A 232 2.69 0.41 -4.35
C THR A 232 4.01 0.03 -3.65
N GLY A 233 3.98 -0.99 -2.77
CA GLY A 233 5.17 -1.52 -2.14
C GLY A 233 6.13 -2.16 -3.15
N ILE A 234 5.62 -2.94 -4.11
CA ILE A 234 6.41 -3.48 -5.23
C ILE A 234 7.09 -2.34 -6.00
N VAL A 235 6.33 -1.31 -6.36
CA VAL A 235 6.84 -0.14 -7.09
C VAL A 235 8.02 0.51 -6.37
N LEU A 236 7.90 0.78 -5.07
CA LEU A 236 8.98 1.44 -4.34
C LEU A 236 10.22 0.54 -4.16
N LEU A 237 10.06 -0.77 -3.96
CA LEU A 237 11.17 -1.71 -3.91
C LEU A 237 11.87 -1.85 -5.28
N VAL A 238 11.12 -1.92 -6.37
CA VAL A 238 11.68 -1.94 -7.73
C VAL A 238 12.33 -0.59 -8.07
N THR A 239 11.76 0.53 -7.60
CA THR A 239 12.38 1.86 -7.72
C THR A 239 13.71 1.91 -6.98
N LEU A 240 13.80 1.34 -5.77
CA LEU A 240 15.05 1.23 -5.01
C LEU A 240 16.10 0.44 -5.78
N PHE A 241 15.73 -0.75 -6.28
CA PHE A 241 16.61 -1.55 -7.13
C PHE A 241 17.11 -0.74 -8.34
N ARG A 242 16.21 -0.05 -9.04
CA ARG A 242 16.54 0.76 -10.21
C ARG A 242 17.45 1.93 -9.86
N THR A 243 17.23 2.58 -8.73
CA THR A 243 18.08 3.66 -8.22
C THR A 243 19.50 3.15 -7.95
N LEU A 244 19.63 2.02 -7.27
CA LEU A 244 20.91 1.40 -6.96
C LEU A 244 21.65 0.96 -8.24
N THR A 245 20.96 0.39 -9.23
CA THR A 245 21.59 -0.04 -10.49
C THR A 245 21.98 1.13 -11.38
N GLN A 246 21.19 2.21 -11.41
CA GLN A 246 21.47 3.34 -12.31
C GLN A 246 22.54 4.27 -11.78
N LEU A 247 22.56 4.51 -10.48
CA LEU A 247 23.47 5.46 -9.85
C LEU A 247 24.63 4.76 -9.14
N GLY A 248 24.37 3.62 -8.52
CA GLY A 248 25.30 2.92 -7.66
C GLY A 248 26.44 2.23 -8.39
N ASP A 249 26.21 1.69 -9.59
CA ASP A 249 27.23 0.99 -10.36
C ASP A 249 28.40 1.91 -10.77
N HIS A 250 28.14 3.20 -10.90
CA HIS A 250 29.15 4.17 -11.34
C HIS A 250 29.76 4.94 -10.17
N LYS A 251 28.97 5.33 -9.18
CA LYS A 251 29.40 6.14 -8.03
C LYS A 251 28.54 5.85 -6.79
N PRO A 252 28.69 4.71 -6.12
CA PRO A 252 27.81 4.30 -5.01
C PRO A 252 27.82 5.27 -3.84
N LEU A 253 28.90 6.07 -3.68
CA LEU A 253 29.05 7.04 -2.58
C LEU A 253 28.76 8.49 -3.02
N ALA A 254 28.30 8.70 -4.24
CA ALA A 254 27.97 10.05 -4.69
C ALA A 254 26.75 10.61 -3.92
N ARG A 255 26.74 11.92 -3.74
CA ARG A 255 25.69 12.63 -2.99
C ARG A 255 24.29 12.35 -3.54
N ASP A 256 24.15 12.29 -4.83
CA ASP A 256 22.91 11.99 -5.55
C ASP A 256 22.41 10.58 -5.27
N THR A 257 23.30 9.57 -5.31
CA THR A 257 22.95 8.18 -4.98
C THR A 257 22.44 8.08 -3.54
N VAL A 258 23.13 8.71 -2.59
CA VAL A 258 22.76 8.72 -1.18
C VAL A 258 21.37 9.36 -0.98
N TRP A 259 21.13 10.53 -1.59
CA TRP A 259 19.91 11.28 -1.42
C TRP A 259 18.69 10.56 -2.03
N LEU A 260 18.78 10.13 -3.30
CA LEU A 260 17.67 9.45 -3.95
C LEU A 260 17.40 8.06 -3.34
N THR A 261 18.44 7.35 -2.88
CA THR A 261 18.27 6.10 -2.13
C THR A 261 17.53 6.35 -0.82
N ALA A 262 17.94 7.37 -0.06
CA ALA A 262 17.28 7.72 1.20
C ALA A 262 15.80 8.10 1.00
N LEU A 263 15.50 8.86 -0.05
CA LEU A 263 14.13 9.23 -0.42
C LEU A 263 13.25 7.99 -0.68
N VAL A 264 13.76 7.03 -1.47
CA VAL A 264 12.99 5.82 -1.81
C VAL A 264 12.84 4.89 -0.60
N VAL A 265 13.88 4.74 0.21
CA VAL A 265 13.81 3.99 1.49
C VAL A 265 12.78 4.61 2.41
N ALA A 266 12.79 5.95 2.56
CA ALA A 266 11.79 6.67 3.33
C ALA A 266 10.39 6.44 2.78
N GLY A 267 10.19 6.59 1.46
CA GLY A 267 8.90 6.34 0.83
C GLY A 267 8.36 4.94 1.11
N ALA A 268 9.20 3.91 0.96
CA ALA A 268 8.83 2.54 1.27
C ALA A 268 8.48 2.34 2.76
N ALA A 269 9.26 2.95 3.67
CA ALA A 269 9.04 2.87 5.10
C ALA A 269 7.71 3.48 5.55
N THR A 270 7.21 4.52 4.86
CA THR A 270 5.92 5.13 5.18
C THR A 270 4.71 4.25 4.88
N LEU A 271 4.87 3.17 4.11
CA LEU A 271 3.78 2.27 3.74
C LEU A 271 3.46 1.29 4.86
N ARG A 272 4.42 0.44 5.22
CA ARG A 272 4.29 -0.61 6.24
C ARG A 272 5.66 -1.04 6.76
N PRO A 273 5.76 -1.59 8.00
CA PRO A 273 7.03 -2.01 8.59
C PRO A 273 7.85 -2.98 7.73
N GLN A 274 7.22 -3.97 7.08
CA GLN A 274 7.94 -4.94 6.25
C GLN A 274 8.65 -4.29 5.04
N PHE A 275 8.08 -3.24 4.45
CA PHE A 275 8.76 -2.52 3.37
C PHE A 275 9.94 -1.69 3.87
N ALA A 276 9.85 -1.15 5.10
CA ALA A 276 10.98 -0.48 5.74
C ALA A 276 12.16 -1.44 5.94
N VAL A 277 11.90 -2.64 6.50
CA VAL A 277 12.90 -3.67 6.72
C VAL A 277 13.51 -4.14 5.39
N ALA A 278 12.67 -4.46 4.39
CA ALA A 278 13.14 -4.91 3.09
C ALA A 278 14.00 -3.85 2.38
N ALA A 279 13.60 -2.59 2.42
CA ALA A 279 14.35 -1.49 1.81
C ALA A 279 15.70 -1.26 2.52
N ALA A 280 15.72 -1.23 3.85
CA ALA A 280 16.95 -1.07 4.63
C ALA A 280 17.93 -2.22 4.39
N LEU A 281 17.46 -3.46 4.42
CA LEU A 281 18.28 -4.64 4.12
C LEU A 281 18.79 -4.62 2.68
N THR A 282 17.96 -4.22 1.70
CA THR A 282 18.37 -4.11 0.29
C THR A 282 19.57 -3.18 0.15
N VAL A 283 19.51 -1.98 0.75
CA VAL A 283 20.61 -1.01 0.71
C VAL A 283 21.86 -1.55 1.41
N THR A 284 21.69 -2.13 2.58
CA THR A 284 22.81 -2.68 3.37
C THR A 284 23.51 -3.80 2.61
N ILE A 285 22.75 -4.79 2.12
CA ILE A 285 23.32 -5.94 1.38
C ILE A 285 23.95 -5.46 0.07
N TYR A 286 23.29 -4.54 -0.66
CA TYR A 286 23.84 -3.98 -1.88
C TYR A 286 25.22 -3.35 -1.66
N TRP A 287 25.37 -2.53 -0.63
CA TRP A 287 26.64 -1.86 -0.36
C TRP A 287 27.73 -2.80 0.14
N LEU A 288 27.38 -3.87 0.84
CA LEU A 288 28.32 -4.93 1.16
C LEU A 288 28.81 -5.65 -0.11
N LEU A 289 27.91 -5.96 -1.04
CA LEU A 289 28.23 -6.64 -2.30
C LEU A 289 28.94 -5.72 -3.32
N ALA A 290 28.60 -4.43 -3.33
CA ALA A 290 29.12 -3.46 -4.30
C ALA A 290 30.50 -2.91 -3.94
N ARG A 291 31.01 -3.23 -2.76
CA ARG A 291 32.31 -2.75 -2.26
C ARG A 291 33.44 -3.14 -3.22
N PRO A 292 34.20 -2.17 -3.77
CA PRO A 292 35.42 -2.47 -4.53
C PRO A 292 36.49 -3.06 -3.61
N GLU A 293 37.32 -3.95 -4.15
CA GLU A 293 38.51 -4.43 -3.46
C GLU A 293 39.45 -3.26 -3.12
N GLY A 294 39.91 -3.19 -1.87
CA GLY A 294 40.76 -2.09 -1.40
C GLY A 294 40.03 -0.78 -1.05
N ALA A 295 38.70 -0.72 -1.19
CA ALA A 295 37.96 0.48 -0.82
C ALA A 295 37.95 0.76 0.69
N ASP A 296 38.04 2.04 1.04
CA ASP A 296 37.94 2.52 2.42
C ASP A 296 36.54 2.19 3.01
N TRP A 297 36.49 1.22 3.89
CA TRP A 297 35.25 0.76 4.49
C TRP A 297 34.55 1.86 5.30
N ARG A 298 35.31 2.81 5.87
CA ARG A 298 34.77 3.92 6.65
C ARG A 298 33.86 4.79 5.79
N ARG A 299 34.24 5.06 4.54
CA ARG A 299 33.42 5.82 3.59
C ARG A 299 32.12 5.10 3.26
N HIS A 300 32.14 3.77 3.13
CA HIS A 300 30.93 2.99 2.87
C HIS A 300 29.98 3.00 4.05
N VAL A 301 30.48 2.79 5.27
CA VAL A 301 29.69 2.87 6.50
C VAL A 301 29.11 4.28 6.68
N LEU A 302 29.91 5.32 6.44
CA LEU A 302 29.43 6.70 6.53
C LEU A 302 28.32 6.99 5.52
N ALA A 303 28.40 6.46 4.31
CA ALA A 303 27.36 6.64 3.31
C ALA A 303 26.08 5.88 3.70
N LEU A 304 26.20 4.64 4.20
CA LEU A 304 25.07 3.88 4.73
C LEU A 304 24.42 4.61 5.92
N PHE A 305 25.22 5.12 6.83
CA PHE A 305 24.75 5.95 7.94
C PHE A 305 24.00 7.20 7.46
N LYS A 306 24.55 7.91 6.45
CA LYS A 306 23.87 9.07 5.85
C LYS A 306 22.52 8.70 5.24
N VAL A 307 22.42 7.58 4.51
CA VAL A 307 21.13 7.11 3.99
C VAL A 307 20.18 6.82 5.14
N GLY A 308 20.62 6.12 6.18
CA GLY A 308 19.79 5.84 7.36
C GLY A 308 19.26 7.11 8.03
N VAL A 309 20.15 8.06 8.33
CA VAL A 309 19.77 9.34 8.96
C VAL A 309 18.82 10.15 8.07
N LEU A 310 19.13 10.28 6.78
CA LEU A 310 18.25 11.02 5.86
C LEU A 310 16.89 10.35 5.71
N SER A 311 16.85 9.02 5.60
CA SER A 311 15.58 8.28 5.55
C SER A 311 14.75 8.50 6.82
N ALA A 312 15.39 8.41 7.99
CA ALA A 312 14.73 8.65 9.28
C ALA A 312 14.17 10.07 9.37
N LEU A 313 14.93 11.09 8.95
CA LEU A 313 14.46 12.48 8.92
C LEU A 313 13.27 12.67 7.97
N LEU A 314 13.28 12.01 6.81
CA LEU A 314 12.18 12.09 5.85
C LEU A 314 10.91 11.38 6.32
N VAL A 315 11.03 10.32 7.13
CA VAL A 315 9.89 9.59 7.72
C VAL A 315 9.42 10.22 9.02
N LEU A 316 10.26 11.03 9.67
CA LEU A 316 10.02 11.58 11.01
C LEU A 316 8.63 12.19 11.20
N PRO A 317 8.06 12.97 10.26
CA PRO A 317 6.72 13.53 10.43
C PRO A 317 5.64 12.43 10.64
N TRP A 318 5.70 11.34 9.89
CA TRP A 318 4.80 10.19 10.08
C TRP A 318 5.03 9.46 11.40
N ILE A 319 6.29 9.32 11.82
CA ILE A 319 6.65 8.68 13.10
C ILE A 319 6.08 9.49 14.27
N VAL A 320 6.25 10.83 14.24
CA VAL A 320 5.71 11.71 15.27
C VAL A 320 4.18 11.66 15.29
N LEU A 321 3.53 11.65 14.13
CA LEU A 321 2.08 11.48 14.06
C LEU A 321 1.62 10.13 14.61
N LEU A 322 2.36 9.05 14.39
CA LEU A 322 2.04 7.75 14.97
C LEU A 322 2.21 7.76 16.50
N GLN A 323 3.27 8.42 16.99
CA GLN A 323 3.46 8.62 18.44
C GLN A 323 2.29 9.40 19.07
N ILE A 324 1.86 10.50 18.45
CA ILE A 324 0.74 11.31 18.93
C ILE A 324 -0.58 10.52 18.84
N SER A 325 -0.79 9.78 17.75
CA SER A 325 -2.01 9.01 17.50
C SER A 325 -2.14 7.80 18.41
N SER A 326 -1.07 7.05 18.58
CA SER A 326 -1.12 5.68 19.05
C SER A 326 -0.10 5.35 20.14
N GLY A 327 0.54 6.36 20.73
CA GLY A 327 1.46 6.20 21.85
C GLY A 327 2.77 5.48 21.53
N THR A 328 3.05 5.18 20.24
CA THR A 328 4.25 4.44 19.83
C THR A 328 4.82 5.00 18.51
N PRO A 329 6.16 5.12 18.39
CA PRO A 329 6.79 5.50 17.13
C PRO A 329 6.99 4.31 16.17
N PHE A 330 7.09 3.08 16.71
CA PHE A 330 7.41 1.86 15.94
C PHE A 330 6.76 0.63 16.54
N TYR A 331 5.53 0.32 16.17
CA TYR A 331 4.90 -0.93 16.53
C TYR A 331 5.44 -2.09 15.65
N PRO A 332 5.68 -3.29 16.18
CA PRO A 332 5.53 -3.75 17.57
C PRO A 332 6.79 -3.62 18.45
N LEU A 333 7.84 -2.91 17.99
CA LEU A 333 9.09 -2.78 18.76
C LEU A 333 8.89 -2.01 20.07
N PHE A 334 7.98 -1.05 20.06
CA PHE A 334 7.57 -0.32 21.25
C PHE A 334 6.08 -0.53 21.42
N ALA A 335 5.64 -0.76 22.64
CA ALA A 335 4.24 -0.75 23.00
C ALA A 335 3.64 0.62 22.69
N GLY A 336 2.33 0.70 22.58
CA GLY A 336 1.59 1.92 22.34
C GLY A 336 0.19 1.77 22.92
N ASN A 337 -0.79 2.37 22.30
CA ASN A 337 -2.21 2.18 22.57
C ASN A 337 -2.65 0.74 22.24
N HIS A 338 -1.86 -0.25 22.59
CA HIS A 338 -2.12 -1.66 22.33
C HIS A 338 -2.26 -2.41 23.64
N GLN A 339 -3.29 -3.22 23.76
CA GLN A 339 -3.52 -4.11 24.92
C GLN A 339 -2.93 -5.49 24.65
N PRO A 340 -1.80 -5.84 25.29
CA PRO A 340 -1.14 -7.14 25.07
C PRO A 340 -2.01 -8.34 25.44
N ASP A 341 -2.88 -8.17 26.47
CA ASP A 341 -3.78 -9.23 26.97
C ASP A 341 -4.90 -9.59 25.99
N PHE A 342 -5.22 -8.69 25.07
CA PHE A 342 -6.05 -9.01 23.92
C PHE A 342 -5.18 -9.60 22.81
N ALA A 343 -4.81 -10.84 22.97
CA ALA A 343 -4.04 -11.59 21.96
C ALA A 343 -4.88 -11.77 20.69
N VAL A 344 -4.93 -10.73 19.86
CA VAL A 344 -5.70 -10.76 18.61
C VAL A 344 -5.24 -11.89 17.70
N PHE A 345 -4.03 -12.41 17.92
CA PHE A 345 -3.41 -13.31 16.97
C PHE A 345 -2.36 -14.24 17.59
N GLU A 346 -2.10 -14.20 18.88
CA GLU A 346 -1.08 -15.07 19.48
C GLU A 346 -1.70 -16.40 19.91
N ALA A 347 -1.72 -17.35 19.00
CA ALA A 347 -1.62 -18.73 19.48
C ALA A 347 -0.26 -18.86 20.17
N ASP A 348 -0.19 -19.44 21.36
CA ASP A 348 1.08 -19.78 22.03
C ASP A 348 1.78 -20.91 21.23
N ILE A 349 2.33 -20.48 20.09
CA ILE A 349 3.04 -21.34 19.18
C ILE A 349 4.49 -21.25 19.63
N GLY A 350 4.92 -22.18 20.44
CA GLY A 350 6.32 -22.27 20.85
C GLY A 350 7.27 -22.16 19.64
N PHE A 351 8.52 -21.79 19.87
CA PHE A 351 9.50 -21.56 18.80
C PHE A 351 9.58 -22.69 17.76
N GLY A 352 9.40 -23.96 18.18
CA GLY A 352 9.34 -25.12 17.29
C GLY A 352 8.17 -25.06 16.31
N GLY A 353 6.98 -24.64 16.76
CA GLY A 353 5.80 -24.44 15.91
C GLY A 353 6.00 -23.30 14.91
N LYS A 354 6.63 -22.19 15.32
CA LYS A 354 7.00 -21.10 14.41
C LYS A 354 7.99 -21.55 13.34
N LEU A 355 8.97 -22.37 13.67
CA LEU A 355 9.90 -22.93 12.66
C LEU A 355 9.19 -23.86 11.68
N THR A 356 8.28 -24.70 12.15
CA THR A 356 7.48 -25.57 11.29
C THR A 356 6.59 -24.74 10.35
N PHE A 357 6.01 -23.66 10.85
CA PHE A 357 5.22 -22.71 10.03
C PHE A 357 6.07 -22.02 8.96
N VAL A 358 7.25 -21.51 9.32
CA VAL A 358 8.19 -20.93 8.34
C VAL A 358 8.57 -21.96 7.29
N TRP A 359 8.83 -23.20 7.68
CA TRP A 359 9.16 -24.27 6.74
C TRP A 359 7.99 -24.55 5.79
N ALA A 360 6.77 -24.71 6.32
CA ALA A 360 5.56 -24.89 5.51
C ALA A 360 5.35 -23.74 4.51
N PHE A 361 5.60 -22.50 4.95
CA PHE A 361 5.55 -21.32 4.06
C PHE A 361 6.62 -21.39 2.94
N LEU A 362 7.86 -21.77 3.26
CA LEU A 362 8.95 -21.80 2.27
C LEU A 362 8.77 -22.89 1.22
N ILE A 363 8.17 -24.04 1.57
CA ILE A 363 7.90 -25.14 0.64
C ILE A 363 6.57 -24.98 -0.10
N ASP A 364 5.75 -23.98 0.25
CA ASP A 364 4.51 -23.70 -0.50
C ASP A 364 4.87 -23.46 -1.99
N PRO A 365 4.22 -24.13 -2.94
CA PRO A 365 4.52 -23.99 -4.37
C PRO A 365 4.47 -22.54 -4.86
N ARG A 366 3.62 -21.72 -4.28
CA ARG A 366 3.51 -20.28 -4.59
C ARG A 366 4.79 -19.54 -4.21
N VAL A 367 5.36 -19.83 -3.04
CA VAL A 367 6.62 -19.23 -2.57
C VAL A 367 7.82 -19.83 -3.32
N ALA A 368 7.85 -21.14 -3.49
CA ALA A 368 8.92 -21.84 -4.19
C ALA A 368 9.09 -21.33 -5.64
N LEU A 369 7.98 -21.04 -6.34
CA LEU A 369 8.01 -20.45 -7.68
C LEU A 369 8.74 -19.09 -7.68
N PHE A 370 8.48 -18.22 -6.69
CA PHE A 370 9.17 -16.93 -6.56
C PHE A 370 10.63 -17.08 -6.10
N LEU A 371 10.98 -18.17 -5.41
CA LEU A 371 12.33 -18.44 -4.96
C LEU A 371 13.19 -19.14 -6.04
N ALA A 372 12.59 -19.82 -7.03
CA ALA A 372 13.33 -20.55 -8.07
C ALA A 372 14.39 -19.71 -8.83
N PRO A 373 14.13 -18.43 -9.22
CA PRO A 373 15.15 -17.59 -9.87
C PRO A 373 16.34 -17.24 -8.98
N LEU A 374 16.26 -17.45 -7.65
CA LEU A 374 17.32 -17.12 -6.71
C LEU A 374 18.63 -17.85 -7.07
N ALA A 375 18.54 -19.13 -7.39
CA ALA A 375 19.70 -19.90 -7.78
C ALA A 375 20.43 -19.27 -8.98
N ALA A 376 19.69 -18.86 -10.01
CA ALA A 376 20.26 -18.24 -11.21
C ALA A 376 20.91 -16.87 -10.91
N ILE A 377 20.37 -16.10 -9.96
CA ILE A 377 20.88 -14.76 -9.61
C ILE A 377 22.09 -14.83 -8.70
N VAL A 378 22.03 -15.69 -7.67
CA VAL A 378 23.14 -15.86 -6.71
C VAL A 378 24.39 -16.41 -7.40
N PHE A 379 24.23 -17.32 -8.37
CA PHE A 379 25.34 -17.84 -9.16
C PHE A 379 25.90 -16.83 -10.17
N ARG A 380 25.12 -15.80 -10.53
CA ARG A 380 25.56 -14.73 -11.45
C ARG A 380 25.98 -13.48 -10.66
N ARG A 381 27.21 -13.45 -10.18
CA ARG A 381 27.79 -12.36 -9.35
C ARG A 381 27.72 -10.93 -9.95
N ARG A 382 27.24 -10.78 -11.17
CA ARG A 382 27.21 -9.49 -11.88
C ARG A 382 26.03 -8.57 -11.49
N GLN A 383 24.94 -9.10 -10.92
CA GLN A 383 23.72 -8.32 -10.61
C GLN A 383 23.59 -8.03 -9.10
N LYS A 384 24.53 -7.29 -8.53
CA LYS A 384 24.62 -7.01 -7.08
C LYS A 384 23.32 -6.46 -6.48
N ALA A 385 22.65 -5.51 -7.18
CA ALA A 385 21.41 -4.91 -6.68
C ALA A 385 20.22 -5.88 -6.72
N ALA A 386 20.12 -6.75 -7.75
CA ALA A 386 19.09 -7.77 -7.82
C ALA A 386 19.29 -8.83 -6.70
N THR A 387 20.53 -9.27 -6.50
CA THR A 387 20.88 -10.16 -5.39
C THR A 387 20.53 -9.56 -4.04
N ALA A 388 20.82 -8.26 -3.84
CA ALA A 388 20.52 -7.57 -2.59
C ALA A 388 19.02 -7.48 -2.34
N LEU A 389 18.22 -7.08 -3.31
CA LEU A 389 16.76 -7.02 -3.18
C LEU A 389 16.18 -8.40 -2.90
N TYR A 390 16.70 -9.42 -3.58
CA TYR A 390 16.21 -10.78 -3.42
C TYR A 390 16.48 -11.34 -2.01
N LEU A 391 17.72 -11.23 -1.54
CA LEU A 391 18.09 -11.65 -0.18
C LEU A 391 17.33 -10.85 0.88
N ALA A 392 17.21 -9.54 0.70
CA ALA A 392 16.45 -8.69 1.60
C ALA A 392 14.96 -9.09 1.67
N SER A 393 14.35 -9.37 0.52
CA SER A 393 12.95 -9.81 0.46
C SER A 393 12.74 -11.17 1.10
N ALA A 394 13.63 -12.13 0.84
CA ALA A 394 13.57 -13.47 1.45
C ALA A 394 13.75 -13.40 2.98
N VAL A 395 14.74 -12.65 3.46
CA VAL A 395 14.98 -12.46 4.90
C VAL A 395 13.79 -11.74 5.54
N THR A 396 13.25 -10.70 4.90
CA THR A 396 12.09 -9.98 5.43
C THR A 396 10.84 -10.88 5.46
N ALA A 397 10.62 -11.72 4.45
CA ALA A 397 9.52 -12.67 4.43
C ALA A 397 9.64 -13.69 5.59
N VAL A 398 10.84 -14.19 5.86
CA VAL A 398 11.11 -15.08 7.01
C VAL A 398 10.90 -14.35 8.34
N ILE A 399 11.40 -13.12 8.49
CA ILE A 399 11.15 -12.32 9.70
C ILE A 399 9.64 -12.10 9.89
N THR A 400 8.93 -11.78 8.82
CA THR A 400 7.47 -11.61 8.86
C THR A 400 6.78 -12.91 9.28
N ALA A 401 7.21 -14.07 8.76
CA ALA A 401 6.67 -15.35 9.14
C ALA A 401 6.94 -15.71 10.62
N LEU A 402 8.13 -15.42 11.12
CA LEU A 402 8.49 -15.64 12.54
C LEU A 402 7.71 -14.73 13.49
N SER A 403 7.42 -13.50 13.05
CA SER A 403 6.64 -12.53 13.84
C SER A 403 5.13 -12.60 13.56
N PHE A 404 4.70 -13.50 12.65
CA PHE A 404 3.30 -13.61 12.30
C PHE A 404 2.51 -14.25 13.44
N PRO A 405 1.38 -13.66 13.81
CA PRO A 405 0.68 -14.04 15.04
C PRO A 405 -0.22 -15.27 14.90
N SER A 406 -0.37 -15.83 13.71
CA SER A 406 -1.18 -17.02 13.46
C SER A 406 -0.46 -18.04 12.57
N LEU A 407 -0.94 -19.29 12.54
CA LEU A 407 -0.47 -20.31 11.61
C LEU A 407 -1.20 -20.26 10.25
N ASP A 408 -1.81 -19.13 9.91
CA ASP A 408 -2.50 -18.93 8.64
C ASP A 408 -1.49 -18.61 7.53
N VAL A 409 -1.16 -19.60 6.72
CA VAL A 409 -0.25 -19.46 5.57
C VAL A 409 -0.81 -18.51 4.53
N ASP A 410 -2.13 -18.53 4.28
CA ASP A 410 -2.77 -17.61 3.32
C ASP A 410 -2.74 -16.16 3.82
N GLY A 411 -2.95 -15.95 5.12
CA GLY A 411 -2.75 -14.67 5.78
C GLY A 411 -1.31 -14.16 5.63
N LEU A 412 -0.31 -15.02 5.80
CA LEU A 412 1.11 -14.66 5.63
C LEU A 412 1.44 -14.30 4.17
N HIS A 413 0.87 -15.02 3.20
CA HIS A 413 1.10 -14.76 1.78
C HIS A 413 0.82 -13.31 1.39
N ARG A 414 -0.22 -12.69 1.91
CA ARG A 414 -0.57 -11.29 1.62
C ARG A 414 0.52 -10.28 2.03
N TYR A 415 1.31 -10.60 3.05
CA TYR A 415 2.41 -9.76 3.51
C TYR A 415 3.72 -10.04 2.78
N ALA A 416 3.98 -11.30 2.45
CA ALA A 416 5.20 -11.72 1.78
C ALA A 416 5.14 -11.55 0.25
N ALA A 417 3.96 -11.74 -0.37
CA ALA A 417 3.80 -11.70 -1.82
C ALA A 417 4.32 -10.41 -2.48
N PRO A 418 4.10 -9.19 -1.95
CA PRO A 418 4.66 -7.99 -2.56
C PRO A 418 6.19 -8.00 -2.60
N LEU A 419 6.85 -8.50 -1.53
CA LEU A 419 8.30 -8.60 -1.44
C LEU A 419 8.85 -9.60 -2.47
N LEU A 420 8.25 -10.78 -2.52
CA LEU A 420 8.63 -11.86 -3.44
C LEU A 420 8.35 -11.45 -4.90
N THR A 421 7.22 -10.80 -5.18
CA THR A 421 6.87 -10.32 -6.52
C THR A 421 7.83 -9.23 -7.00
N ALA A 422 8.22 -8.29 -6.14
CA ALA A 422 9.22 -7.27 -6.48
C ALA A 422 10.54 -7.92 -6.88
N SER A 423 11.02 -8.87 -6.08
CA SER A 423 12.26 -9.60 -6.33
C SER A 423 12.20 -10.45 -7.59
N PHE A 424 11.12 -11.20 -7.78
CA PHE A 424 10.90 -12.03 -8.97
C PHE A 424 10.86 -11.19 -10.25
N SER A 425 10.14 -10.07 -10.25
CA SER A 425 10.04 -9.20 -11.42
C SER A 425 11.40 -8.64 -11.86
N VAL A 426 12.23 -8.25 -10.89
CA VAL A 426 13.59 -7.77 -11.11
C VAL A 426 14.50 -8.90 -11.60
N ALA A 427 14.39 -10.07 -10.99
CA ALA A 427 15.14 -11.24 -11.36
C ALA A 427 14.86 -11.68 -12.80
N LEU A 428 13.58 -11.77 -13.14
CA LEU A 428 13.13 -12.16 -14.47
C LEU A 428 13.56 -11.12 -15.52
N ALA A 429 13.38 -9.82 -15.23
CA ALA A 429 13.82 -8.76 -16.13
C ALA A 429 15.34 -8.80 -16.35
N GLY A 430 16.13 -8.99 -15.29
CA GLY A 430 17.57 -9.12 -15.38
C GLY A 430 18.03 -10.35 -16.17
N LEU A 431 17.41 -11.51 -15.92
CA LEU A 431 17.68 -12.75 -16.65
C LEU A 431 17.40 -12.59 -18.14
N ILE A 432 16.25 -12.00 -18.48
CA ILE A 432 15.87 -11.77 -19.89
C ILE A 432 16.80 -10.77 -20.56
N ALA A 433 17.22 -9.71 -19.89
CA ALA A 433 18.18 -8.74 -20.43
C ALA A 433 19.54 -9.39 -20.74
N GLU A 434 19.94 -10.43 -20.02
CA GLU A 434 21.18 -11.17 -20.30
C GLU A 434 21.04 -12.25 -21.38
N ILE A 435 19.91 -13.00 -21.39
CA ILE A 435 19.68 -14.08 -22.37
C ILE A 435 19.33 -13.51 -23.74
N LEU A 436 18.63 -12.37 -23.76
CA LEU A 436 18.13 -11.73 -24.97
C LEU A 436 18.79 -10.34 -25.14
N PRO A 437 20.08 -10.30 -25.46
CA PRO A 437 20.81 -9.06 -25.59
C PRO A 437 20.19 -8.16 -26.67
N SER A 438 20.36 -6.85 -26.52
CA SER A 438 19.81 -5.84 -27.45
C SER A 438 20.30 -6.04 -28.88
N ASP A 439 21.52 -6.54 -29.07
CA ASP A 439 22.03 -6.90 -30.37
C ASP A 439 21.82 -8.38 -30.67
N PRO A 440 21.39 -8.74 -31.90
CA PRO A 440 21.20 -10.13 -32.27
C PRO A 440 22.55 -10.87 -32.17
N PRO A 441 22.56 -12.05 -31.51
CA PRO A 441 23.78 -12.82 -31.39
C PRO A 441 24.36 -13.13 -32.79
N THR A 442 25.67 -13.11 -32.90
CA THR A 442 26.36 -13.44 -34.16
C THR A 442 26.29 -14.95 -34.46
N ASP A 443 26.25 -15.78 -33.42
CA ASP A 443 26.11 -17.23 -33.51
C ASP A 443 24.71 -17.63 -34.03
N PRO A 444 24.61 -18.42 -35.13
CA PRO A 444 23.34 -18.90 -35.68
C PRO A 444 22.54 -19.77 -34.71
N GLY A 445 23.20 -20.60 -33.90
CA GLY A 445 22.54 -21.46 -32.88
C GLY A 445 21.87 -20.61 -31.79
N LEU A 446 22.60 -19.64 -31.28
CA LEU A 446 22.08 -18.74 -30.26
C LEU A 446 20.96 -17.83 -30.80
N ARG A 447 21.04 -17.38 -32.07
CA ARG A 447 19.93 -16.65 -32.74
C ARG A 447 18.65 -17.48 -32.81
N ARG A 448 18.76 -18.79 -33.06
CA ARG A 448 17.60 -19.68 -33.11
C ARG A 448 16.96 -19.81 -31.74
N ILE A 449 17.74 -19.96 -30.67
CA ILE A 449 17.25 -20.05 -29.28
C ILE A 449 16.54 -18.75 -28.89
N VAL A 450 17.16 -17.60 -29.19
CA VAL A 450 16.56 -16.29 -28.92
C VAL A 450 15.23 -16.12 -29.66
N ARG A 451 15.15 -16.51 -30.94
CA ARG A 451 13.91 -16.44 -31.73
C ARG A 451 12.81 -17.36 -31.17
N ILE A 452 13.16 -18.57 -30.72
CA ILE A 452 12.21 -19.48 -30.08
C ILE A 452 11.68 -18.87 -28.77
N GLY A 453 12.57 -18.29 -27.96
CA GLY A 453 12.19 -17.57 -26.73
C GLY A 453 11.26 -16.39 -27.00
N ASP A 454 11.56 -15.59 -28.03
CA ASP A 454 10.68 -14.51 -28.49
C ASP A 454 9.28 -15.00 -28.83
N VAL A 455 9.20 -16.03 -29.68
CA VAL A 455 7.90 -16.62 -30.08
C VAL A 455 7.16 -17.18 -28.87
N ALA A 456 7.84 -17.91 -27.99
CA ALA A 456 7.23 -18.49 -26.80
C ALA A 456 6.63 -17.42 -25.87
N LEU A 457 7.32 -16.31 -25.66
CA LEU A 457 6.82 -15.22 -24.82
C LEU A 457 5.64 -14.48 -25.46
N TRP A 458 5.66 -14.29 -26.79
CA TRP A 458 4.50 -13.76 -27.51
C TRP A 458 3.29 -14.70 -27.42
N VAL A 459 3.49 -16.00 -27.60
CA VAL A 459 2.42 -17.00 -27.46
C VAL A 459 1.88 -16.96 -26.04
N LEU A 460 2.74 -16.87 -25.03
CA LEU A 460 2.34 -16.78 -23.63
C LEU A 460 1.51 -15.51 -23.35
N LEU A 461 1.96 -14.35 -23.86
CA LEU A 461 1.19 -13.10 -23.72
C LEU A 461 -0.18 -13.23 -24.40
N LEU A 462 -0.22 -13.69 -25.65
CA LEU A 462 -1.46 -13.80 -26.41
C LEU A 462 -2.42 -14.84 -25.81
N ALA A 463 -1.91 -15.88 -25.16
CA ALA A 463 -2.71 -16.89 -24.47
C ALA A 463 -3.29 -16.37 -23.14
N LEU A 464 -2.52 -15.57 -22.37
CA LEU A 464 -2.89 -15.13 -21.04
C LEU A 464 -3.61 -13.77 -21.00
N LEU A 465 -3.27 -12.87 -21.94
CA LEU A 465 -3.84 -11.52 -21.98
C LEU A 465 -5.38 -11.51 -22.11
N PRO A 466 -6.02 -12.36 -22.97
CA PRO A 466 -7.48 -12.39 -23.05
C PRO A 466 -8.14 -12.72 -21.70
N GLY A 467 -7.57 -13.66 -20.93
CA GLY A 467 -8.07 -13.99 -19.60
C GLY A 467 -7.91 -12.85 -18.60
N ALA A 468 -6.81 -12.08 -18.68
CA ALA A 468 -6.60 -10.90 -17.86
C ALA A 468 -7.60 -9.78 -18.24
N LEU A 469 -7.75 -9.51 -19.53
CA LEU A 469 -8.71 -8.51 -20.05
C LEU A 469 -10.16 -8.90 -19.70
N TRP A 470 -10.50 -10.17 -19.80
CA TRP A 470 -11.82 -10.66 -19.42
C TRP A 470 -12.11 -10.43 -17.95
N ARG A 471 -11.19 -10.77 -17.06
CA ARG A 471 -11.33 -10.51 -15.61
C ARG A 471 -11.51 -9.02 -15.30
N ASP A 472 -10.74 -8.18 -15.96
CA ASP A 472 -10.82 -6.72 -15.75
C ASP A 472 -12.10 -6.15 -16.37
N ALA A 473 -12.55 -6.66 -17.51
CA ALA A 473 -13.84 -6.28 -18.13
C ALA A 473 -15.06 -6.76 -17.30
N ASP A 474 -14.99 -7.94 -16.73
CA ASP A 474 -16.03 -8.47 -15.85
C ASP A 474 -16.15 -7.64 -14.56
N ARG A 475 -15.03 -7.26 -13.97
CA ARG A 475 -14.99 -6.34 -12.83
C ARG A 475 -15.59 -4.98 -13.17
N LEU A 476 -15.22 -4.43 -14.34
CA LEU A 476 -15.75 -3.16 -14.80
C LEU A 476 -17.27 -3.24 -15.02
N ARG A 477 -17.74 -4.31 -15.71
CA ARG A 477 -19.18 -4.50 -15.99
C ARG A 477 -20.02 -4.59 -14.72
N GLY A 478 -19.52 -5.28 -13.68
CA GLY A 478 -20.24 -5.47 -12.42
C GLY A 478 -20.20 -4.27 -11.48
N ARG A 479 -19.31 -3.29 -11.72
CA ARG A 479 -18.97 -2.30 -10.68
C ARG A 479 -18.80 -0.85 -11.18
N TRP A 480 -18.98 -0.59 -12.46
CA TRP A 480 -18.75 0.76 -13.00
C TRP A 480 -19.68 1.83 -12.39
N ASP A 481 -20.84 1.40 -11.88
CA ASP A 481 -21.87 2.23 -11.21
C ASP A 481 -22.02 1.89 -9.71
N HIS A 482 -21.10 1.08 -9.17
CA HIS A 482 -21.18 0.64 -7.77
C HIS A 482 -20.95 1.81 -6.82
N LYS A 483 -21.84 1.95 -5.84
CA LYS A 483 -21.69 2.84 -4.69
C LYS A 483 -21.42 1.99 -3.43
N ILE A 484 -20.34 2.26 -2.74
CA ILE A 484 -19.98 1.57 -1.47
C ILE A 484 -21.06 1.80 -0.42
N ALA A 485 -21.67 2.99 -0.42
CA ALA A 485 -22.79 3.34 0.46
C ALA A 485 -23.94 3.90 -0.36
N GLY A 486 -25.11 3.31 -0.26
CA GLY A 486 -26.32 3.84 -0.86
C GLY A 486 -26.75 5.16 -0.21
N ASP A 487 -27.48 6.00 -0.96
CA ASP A 487 -27.93 7.33 -0.50
C ASP A 487 -28.70 7.26 0.83
N ALA A 488 -29.48 6.20 1.03
CA ALA A 488 -30.24 5.97 2.26
C ALA A 488 -29.34 5.72 3.48
N LEU A 489 -28.21 5.05 3.32
CA LEU A 489 -27.22 4.83 4.38
C LEU A 489 -26.46 6.12 4.67
N THR A 490 -26.00 6.81 3.65
CA THR A 490 -25.32 8.12 3.77
C THR A 490 -26.21 9.12 4.50
N ALA A 491 -27.50 9.22 4.14
CA ALA A 491 -28.47 10.07 4.83
C ALA A 491 -28.67 9.66 6.31
N ALA A 492 -28.68 8.36 6.61
CA ALA A 492 -28.81 7.88 7.98
C ALA A 492 -27.62 8.30 8.86
N TYR A 493 -26.38 8.21 8.33
CA TYR A 493 -25.18 8.69 9.03
C TYR A 493 -25.20 10.22 9.20
N GLY A 494 -25.62 10.97 8.19
CA GLY A 494 -25.80 12.42 8.29
C GLY A 494 -26.82 12.82 9.36
N ASN A 495 -27.98 12.16 9.40
CA ASN A 495 -29.02 12.42 10.41
C ASN A 495 -28.56 12.06 11.81
N MET A 496 -27.82 10.95 11.96
CA MET A 496 -27.22 10.53 13.23
C MET A 496 -26.26 11.59 13.75
N GLN A 497 -25.35 12.10 12.91
CA GLN A 497 -24.43 13.15 13.32
C GLN A 497 -25.13 14.48 13.59
N ALA A 498 -26.21 14.80 12.86
CA ALA A 498 -26.99 16.01 13.07
C ALA A 498 -27.69 16.04 14.44
N ALA A 499 -27.99 14.88 15.02
CA ALA A 499 -28.56 14.77 16.36
C ALA A 499 -27.58 15.12 17.48
N VAL A 500 -26.27 15.10 17.21
CA VAL A 500 -25.22 15.46 18.17
C VAL A 500 -24.86 16.95 17.98
N PRO A 501 -24.76 17.73 19.07
CA PRO A 501 -24.28 19.13 19.00
C PRO A 501 -22.86 19.20 18.41
N SER A 502 -22.63 20.16 17.52
CA SER A 502 -21.31 20.34 16.87
C SER A 502 -20.18 20.56 17.88
N GLY A 503 -18.98 20.11 17.54
CA GLY A 503 -17.77 20.27 18.38
C GLY A 503 -17.62 19.24 19.50
N ARG A 504 -18.58 18.32 19.66
CA ARG A 504 -18.53 17.30 20.70
C ARG A 504 -17.64 16.10 20.33
N SER A 505 -17.18 15.40 21.36
CA SER A 505 -16.40 14.16 21.23
C SER A 505 -17.32 12.94 21.11
N ILE A 506 -17.11 12.13 20.07
CA ILE A 506 -17.93 10.95 19.79
C ILE A 506 -17.03 9.72 19.66
N LEU A 507 -17.27 8.69 20.46
CA LEU A 507 -16.77 7.35 20.17
C LEU A 507 -17.70 6.68 19.15
N VAL A 508 -17.15 6.15 18.07
CA VAL A 508 -17.96 5.47 17.04
C VAL A 508 -17.59 3.99 16.93
N VAL A 509 -18.63 3.15 16.95
CA VAL A 509 -18.59 1.68 16.85
C VAL A 509 -19.49 1.32 15.65
N LEU A 510 -19.04 1.63 14.46
CA LEU A 510 -19.84 1.64 13.24
C LEU A 510 -19.13 0.89 12.10
N ASP A 511 -19.91 0.33 11.17
CA ASP A 511 -19.36 -0.38 10.00
C ASP A 511 -18.80 0.55 8.91
N HIS A 512 -19.28 1.80 8.82
CA HIS A 512 -18.92 2.73 7.74
C HIS A 512 -18.48 4.11 8.28
N PRO A 513 -17.48 4.18 9.17
CA PRO A 513 -17.05 5.46 9.74
C PRO A 513 -16.51 6.46 8.71
N PHE A 514 -16.16 6.03 7.49
CA PHE A 514 -15.79 6.93 6.39
C PHE A 514 -16.94 7.81 5.88
N LEU A 515 -18.20 7.56 6.29
CA LEU A 515 -19.36 8.41 5.99
C LEU A 515 -19.51 9.57 6.99
N LEU A 516 -18.63 9.67 7.98
CA LEU A 516 -18.70 10.67 9.04
C LEU A 516 -18.05 11.98 8.64
N ASP A 517 -18.60 13.09 9.16
CA ASP A 517 -17.98 14.42 9.07
C ASP A 517 -17.04 14.63 10.25
N TYR A 518 -15.75 14.40 10.03
CA TYR A 518 -14.68 14.56 11.01
C TYR A 518 -14.36 16.03 11.34
N ARG A 519 -14.89 16.99 10.57
CA ARG A 519 -14.76 18.45 10.87
C ARG A 519 -15.78 18.89 11.89
N ARG A 520 -16.95 18.22 11.88
CA ARG A 520 -18.07 18.56 12.74
C ARG A 520 -17.85 18.14 14.19
N HIS A 521 -17.20 16.98 14.40
CA HIS A 521 -17.03 16.34 15.68
C HIS A 521 -15.60 15.81 15.87
N ARG A 522 -15.15 15.73 17.14
CA ARG A 522 -13.95 14.98 17.49
C ARG A 522 -14.32 13.50 17.55
N ILE A 523 -14.05 12.77 16.47
CA ILE A 523 -14.46 11.37 16.33
C ILE A 523 -13.32 10.45 16.76
N PHE A 524 -13.65 9.46 17.59
CA PHE A 524 -12.80 8.34 17.98
C PHE A 524 -13.37 7.07 17.36
N ASN A 525 -12.70 6.52 16.36
CA ASN A 525 -13.18 5.35 15.65
C ASN A 525 -12.61 4.06 16.25
N VAL A 526 -13.45 3.20 16.78
CA VAL A 526 -13.07 1.89 17.31
C VAL A 526 -12.96 0.92 16.14
N ASP A 527 -11.74 0.53 15.83
CA ASP A 527 -11.43 -0.38 14.71
C ASP A 527 -11.71 -1.85 15.12
N ILE A 528 -10.95 -2.37 16.08
CA ILE A 528 -11.23 -3.64 16.73
C ILE A 528 -11.42 -3.31 18.21
N PRO A 529 -12.53 -3.69 18.85
CA PRO A 529 -12.84 -3.18 20.17
C PRO A 529 -11.70 -3.36 21.14
N GLY A 530 -11.05 -2.27 21.54
CA GLY A 530 -10.06 -2.21 22.58
C GLY A 530 -8.68 -2.79 22.32
N VAL A 531 -8.41 -3.39 21.17
CA VAL A 531 -7.06 -3.88 20.83
C VAL A 531 -6.05 -2.73 20.79
N ALA A 532 -6.43 -1.60 20.19
CA ALA A 532 -5.73 -0.35 20.35
C ALA A 532 -6.64 0.62 21.08
N SER A 533 -6.25 1.02 22.27
CA SER A 533 -6.98 1.98 23.08
C SER A 533 -6.03 2.81 23.93
N PRO A 534 -6.27 4.12 24.10
CA PRO A 534 -5.48 4.98 24.98
C PRO A 534 -5.42 4.44 26.40
N ASP A 535 -4.35 4.80 27.13
CA ASP A 535 -4.19 4.45 28.55
C ASP A 535 -5.42 4.87 29.38
N PRO A 536 -5.84 4.07 30.36
CA PRO A 536 -5.26 2.82 30.83
C PRO A 536 -5.64 1.58 29.99
N GLY A 537 -6.29 1.75 28.86
CA GLY A 537 -6.79 0.69 28.00
C GLY A 537 -8.28 0.40 28.19
N MET A 538 -8.89 -0.30 27.21
CA MET A 538 -10.31 -0.69 27.26
C MET A 538 -10.56 -1.63 28.44
N PRO A 539 -11.54 -1.34 29.31
CA PRO A 539 -11.80 -2.14 30.52
C PRO A 539 -12.65 -3.39 30.20
N PHE A 540 -12.05 -4.37 29.54
CA PHE A 540 -12.72 -5.64 29.26
C PHE A 540 -13.05 -6.42 30.53
N PHE A 541 -14.17 -7.10 30.54
CA PHE A 541 -14.69 -7.95 31.61
C PHE A 541 -14.93 -7.21 32.94
N GLN A 542 -14.93 -5.86 32.92
CA GLN A 542 -15.17 -5.02 34.09
C GLN A 542 -16.58 -4.38 34.08
N GLY A 543 -17.33 -4.56 32.99
CA GLY A 543 -18.71 -4.14 32.84
C GLY A 543 -18.90 -2.67 32.46
N ALA A 544 -20.18 -2.27 32.40
CA ALA A 544 -20.60 -0.98 31.87
C ALA A 544 -20.12 0.25 32.67
N VAL A 545 -19.98 0.12 33.99
CA VAL A 545 -19.53 1.22 34.87
C VAL A 545 -18.08 1.57 34.56
N ALA A 546 -17.21 0.57 34.52
CA ALA A 546 -15.80 0.77 34.17
C ALA A 546 -15.65 1.33 32.76
N LEU A 547 -16.46 0.87 31.80
CA LEU A 547 -16.48 1.43 30.44
C LEU A 547 -16.87 2.91 30.44
N ALA A 548 -17.91 3.29 31.24
CA ALA A 548 -18.32 4.70 31.33
C ALA A 548 -17.24 5.59 31.95
N GLU A 549 -16.57 5.13 33.01
CA GLU A 549 -15.45 5.85 33.64
C GLU A 549 -14.27 6.01 32.68
N TYR A 550 -13.93 4.97 31.95
CA TYR A 550 -12.90 5.02 30.93
C TYR A 550 -13.21 6.04 29.83
N LEU A 551 -14.42 6.00 29.26
CA LEU A 551 -14.84 6.94 28.23
C LEU A 551 -14.87 8.39 28.75
N LYS A 552 -15.28 8.59 30.00
CA LYS A 552 -15.24 9.88 30.65
C LYS A 552 -13.81 10.40 30.85
N SER A 553 -12.85 9.53 31.19
CA SER A 553 -11.43 9.91 31.32
C SER A 553 -10.83 10.39 30.02
N LEU A 554 -11.40 10.00 28.88
CA LEU A 554 -11.01 10.41 27.52
C LEU A 554 -11.83 11.62 27.01
N GLU A 555 -12.65 12.24 27.85
CA GLU A 555 -13.52 13.36 27.49
C GLU A 555 -14.47 13.04 26.33
N ILE A 556 -15.02 11.81 26.29
CA ILE A 556 -16.00 11.38 25.29
C ILE A 556 -17.39 11.77 25.78
N ASP A 557 -18.09 12.61 25.01
CA ASP A 557 -19.44 13.10 25.33
C ASP A 557 -20.55 12.15 24.87
N PHE A 558 -20.32 11.45 23.74
CA PHE A 558 -21.32 10.63 23.08
C PHE A 558 -20.73 9.32 22.58
N VAL A 559 -21.58 8.27 22.51
CA VAL A 559 -21.24 7.02 21.81
C VAL A 559 -22.25 6.79 20.70
N ALA A 560 -21.76 6.71 19.47
CA ALA A 560 -22.53 6.32 18.30
C ALA A 560 -22.18 4.87 17.94
N TYR A 561 -23.17 4.00 17.94
CA TYR A 561 -22.95 2.59 17.68
C TYR A 561 -24.06 2.00 16.80
N ARG A 562 -23.72 0.88 16.18
CA ARG A 562 -24.69 0.07 15.48
C ARG A 562 -25.42 -0.82 16.47
N ASP A 563 -26.72 -1.05 16.25
CA ASP A 563 -27.45 -2.09 16.95
C ASP A 563 -26.89 -3.47 16.58
N PHE A 564 -26.28 -4.15 17.55
CA PHE A 564 -25.57 -5.40 17.35
C PHE A 564 -26.48 -6.59 17.04
N SER A 565 -27.77 -6.44 17.20
CA SER A 565 -28.79 -7.46 16.86
C SER A 565 -29.14 -7.48 15.38
N VAL A 566 -28.75 -6.44 14.62
CA VAL A 566 -29.03 -6.35 13.18
C VAL A 566 -28.04 -7.21 12.39
N ALA A 567 -28.54 -8.23 11.71
CA ALA A 567 -27.74 -9.21 10.97
C ALA A 567 -26.94 -8.65 9.79
N SER A 568 -27.34 -7.48 9.24
CA SER A 568 -26.60 -6.82 8.16
C SER A 568 -25.42 -6.03 8.72
N GLY A 569 -24.22 -6.53 8.70
CA GLY A 569 -23.04 -5.82 9.19
C GLY A 569 -21.76 -6.59 8.97
N CYS A 570 -20.64 -5.90 9.16
CA CYS A 570 -19.32 -6.47 8.93
C CYS A 570 -18.69 -7.02 10.21
N LEU A 571 -18.38 -6.12 11.14
CA LEU A 571 -17.58 -6.45 12.32
C LEU A 571 -18.43 -6.52 13.59
N TYR A 572 -19.42 -5.63 13.70
CA TYR A 572 -20.22 -5.48 14.91
C TYR A 572 -21.54 -6.25 14.82
N ARG A 573 -21.42 -7.58 14.72
CA ARG A 573 -22.55 -8.52 14.65
C ARG A 573 -22.48 -9.52 15.81
N ARG A 574 -23.49 -9.52 16.66
CA ARG A 574 -23.55 -10.44 17.80
C ARG A 574 -23.68 -11.90 17.37
N ASP A 575 -24.56 -12.20 16.41
CA ASP A 575 -24.78 -13.55 15.90
C ASP A 575 -23.48 -14.18 15.40
N MET A 576 -22.71 -13.46 14.60
CA MET A 576 -21.42 -13.90 14.09
C MET A 576 -20.43 -14.22 15.22
N TRP A 577 -20.31 -13.36 16.23
CA TRP A 577 -19.38 -13.60 17.33
C TRP A 577 -19.84 -14.69 18.29
N GLN A 578 -21.17 -14.90 18.44
CA GLN A 578 -21.71 -16.04 19.17
C GLN A 578 -21.39 -17.35 18.47
N GLU A 579 -21.52 -17.42 17.14
CA GLU A 579 -21.11 -18.56 16.33
C GLU A 579 -19.61 -18.82 16.48
N GLN A 580 -18.76 -17.80 16.32
CA GLN A 580 -17.31 -17.94 16.50
C GLN A 580 -16.90 -18.37 17.91
N SER A 581 -17.68 -18.02 18.93
CA SER A 581 -17.42 -18.46 20.30
C SER A 581 -17.68 -19.96 20.53
N GLN A 582 -18.52 -20.57 19.71
CA GLN A 582 -18.89 -21.98 19.80
C GLN A 582 -18.09 -22.86 18.85
N ASP A 583 -18.06 -22.49 17.57
CA ASP A 583 -17.56 -23.29 16.47
C ASP A 583 -16.22 -22.80 15.91
N GLY A 584 -15.73 -21.65 16.36
CA GLY A 584 -14.47 -21.07 15.92
C GLY A 584 -13.23 -21.84 16.40
N THR A 585 -12.09 -21.57 15.77
CA THR A 585 -10.78 -21.99 16.29
C THR A 585 -10.51 -21.34 17.65
N ASP A 586 -9.55 -21.85 18.43
CA ASP A 586 -9.20 -21.30 19.74
C ASP A 586 -8.98 -19.79 19.70
N LEU A 587 -8.30 -19.30 18.67
CA LEU A 587 -8.07 -17.89 18.42
C LEU A 587 -9.39 -17.13 18.23
N TRP A 588 -10.27 -17.61 17.37
CA TRP A 588 -11.55 -16.95 17.09
C TRP A 588 -12.51 -17.02 18.29
N ARG A 589 -12.45 -18.09 19.10
CA ARG A 589 -13.18 -18.18 20.36
C ARG A 589 -12.73 -17.12 21.35
N GLU A 590 -11.40 -16.92 21.46
CA GLU A 590 -10.86 -15.88 22.36
C GLU A 590 -11.27 -14.48 21.88
N HIS A 591 -11.14 -14.19 20.60
CA HIS A 591 -11.65 -12.92 20.02
C HIS A 591 -13.12 -12.69 20.33
N ALA A 592 -13.94 -13.70 20.12
CA ALA A 592 -15.38 -13.61 20.35
C ALA A 592 -15.71 -13.21 21.81
N ARG A 593 -14.95 -13.68 22.80
CA ARG A 593 -15.11 -13.30 24.20
C ARG A 593 -14.98 -11.79 24.40
N TYR A 594 -13.95 -11.17 23.82
CA TYR A 594 -13.73 -9.72 23.93
C TYR A 594 -14.78 -8.91 23.19
N TYR A 595 -15.14 -9.32 21.97
CA TYR A 595 -16.20 -8.65 21.21
C TYR A 595 -17.56 -8.72 21.92
N LEU A 596 -17.94 -9.90 22.42
CA LEU A 596 -19.20 -10.10 23.13
C LEU A 596 -19.24 -9.34 24.46
N ASP A 597 -18.14 -9.31 25.21
CA ASP A 597 -18.03 -8.52 26.44
C ASP A 597 -18.18 -7.03 26.18
N PHE A 598 -17.45 -6.50 25.17
CA PHE A 598 -17.55 -5.09 24.77
C PHE A 598 -18.97 -4.73 24.34
N MET A 599 -19.59 -5.54 23.47
CA MET A 599 -20.96 -5.32 23.01
C MET A 599 -21.95 -5.33 24.20
N LYS A 600 -21.80 -6.29 25.10
CA LYS A 600 -22.63 -6.39 26.31
C LYS A 600 -22.46 -5.18 27.21
N SER A 601 -21.22 -4.77 27.46
CA SER A 601 -20.91 -3.61 28.31
C SER A 601 -21.48 -2.33 27.74
N LEU A 602 -21.35 -2.14 26.39
CA LEU A 602 -21.88 -0.96 25.69
C LEU A 602 -23.43 -0.94 25.69
N GLU A 603 -24.08 -2.08 25.48
CA GLU A 603 -25.57 -2.14 25.54
C GLU A 603 -26.11 -1.92 26.95
N THR A 604 -25.44 -2.47 27.98
CA THR A 604 -25.78 -2.20 29.36
C THR A 604 -25.62 -0.72 29.68
N LEU A 605 -24.54 -0.11 29.26
CA LEU A 605 -24.34 1.34 29.38
C LEU A 605 -25.45 2.13 28.65
N ALA A 606 -25.84 1.69 27.46
CA ALA A 606 -26.87 2.35 26.66
C ALA A 606 -28.28 2.24 27.27
N ALA A 607 -28.58 1.15 27.97
CA ALA A 607 -29.87 0.97 28.62
C ALA A 607 -30.09 1.99 29.75
N ASP A 608 -29.03 2.42 30.41
CA ASP A 608 -29.08 3.37 31.55
C ASP A 608 -28.88 4.85 31.09
N ARG A 609 -28.83 5.12 29.80
CA ARG A 609 -28.51 6.45 29.26
C ARG A 609 -29.60 6.99 28.33
N SER A 610 -29.61 8.32 28.19
CA SER A 610 -30.51 8.97 27.25
C SER A 610 -30.08 8.69 25.81
N THR A 611 -30.97 8.04 25.06
CA THR A 611 -30.78 7.86 23.60
C THR A 611 -31.23 9.12 22.88
N ILE A 612 -30.29 9.80 22.22
CA ILE A 612 -30.58 11.04 21.45
C ILE A 612 -30.91 10.76 19.98
N TYR A 613 -30.54 9.58 19.50
CA TYR A 613 -30.85 9.13 18.15
C TYR A 613 -31.02 7.60 18.11
N SER A 614 -32.08 7.14 17.43
CA SER A 614 -32.31 5.71 17.20
C SER A 614 -33.11 5.54 15.90
N ALA A 615 -32.42 5.21 14.81
CA ALA A 615 -33.05 4.91 13.53
C ALA A 615 -32.15 4.04 12.65
N ARG A 616 -32.75 3.16 11.85
CA ARG A 616 -32.08 2.31 10.87
C ARG A 616 -30.91 1.48 11.44
N GLY A 617 -31.05 1.01 12.68
CA GLY A 617 -30.00 0.23 13.34
C GLY A 617 -28.81 1.07 13.83
N LEU A 618 -28.86 2.39 13.76
CA LEU A 618 -27.88 3.30 14.35
C LEU A 618 -28.45 3.89 15.63
N ARG A 619 -27.63 3.97 16.66
CA ARG A 619 -27.98 4.55 17.96
C ARG A 619 -26.91 5.53 18.43
N VAL A 620 -27.33 6.60 19.11
CA VAL A 620 -26.43 7.52 19.80
C VAL A 620 -26.92 7.73 21.22
N ILE A 621 -26.04 7.56 22.17
CA ILE A 621 -26.27 7.83 23.58
C ILE A 621 -25.39 8.98 24.06
N ALA A 622 -25.90 9.78 25.00
CA ALA A 622 -25.14 10.78 25.71
C ALA A 622 -24.47 10.17 26.94
N LEU A 623 -23.19 10.51 27.16
CA LEU A 623 -22.47 10.20 28.40
C LEU A 623 -22.60 11.36 29.40
N PRO A 624 -22.48 11.09 30.72
CA PRO A 624 -22.68 12.11 31.78
C PRO A 624 -21.53 13.13 31.81
#